data_8f7d16fc5bb2a0310d3253d0485aec32
#
_entry.id   8f7d16fc5bb2a0310d3253d0485aec32
#
_cell.length_a   1.000
_cell.length_b   1.000
_cell.length_c   1.000
_cell.angle_alpha   90.00
_cell.angle_beta   90.00
_cell.angle_gamma   90.00
#
_symmetry.space_group_name_H-M   'P 1'
#
loop_
_entity.id
_entity.type
_entity.pdbx_description
1 polymer ?
#
loop_
_entity_poly.entity_id
_entity_poly.type
_entity_poly.pdbx_seq_one_letter_code
_entity_poly.pdbx_strand_id
1 'polypeptide(L)'
;DALLAEKQNFNTTNYFRPGSGNGGPCHPRDGVVLTWLTDKLKMESKLLTNITQVRQDQALALAKHLVSYDLPIIILGKSFKQGVDLTVGSYSILVGEYCTMLGAKIMYDDVLHQPAVVLLAHPNRKLLEKYEPAEDSVIVDLWNLGIPNAKVWGNNAT
;
A
#
# COMPACT_ATOMS: atom_id res chain seq x y z
N ASP A 1 -18.03 -1.38 -6.54
CA ASP A 1 -19.40 -1.86 -6.33
C ASP A 1 -19.69 -3.17 -7.07
N ALA A 2 -19.14 -3.44 -8.27
CA ALA A 2 -19.27 -4.73 -8.94
C ALA A 2 -18.67 -5.88 -8.10
N LEU A 3 -17.48 -5.68 -7.51
CA LEU A 3 -16.85 -6.65 -6.62
C LEU A 3 -17.65 -6.89 -5.32
N LEU A 4 -18.40 -5.89 -4.85
CA LEU A 4 -19.29 -6.04 -3.71
C LEU A 4 -20.59 -6.80 -4.07
N ALA A 5 -21.07 -6.67 -5.29
CA ALA A 5 -22.21 -7.45 -5.79
C ALA A 5 -21.88 -8.94 -5.96
N GLU A 6 -20.64 -9.27 -6.34
CA GLU A 6 -20.18 -10.65 -6.43
C GLU A 6 -19.98 -11.33 -5.07
N LYS A 7 -19.96 -10.58 -3.97
CA LYS A 7 -19.94 -11.13 -2.61
C LYS A 7 -21.05 -12.15 -2.34
N GLN A 8 -22.19 -12.01 -3.01
CA GLN A 8 -23.32 -12.93 -2.84
C GLN A 8 -23.08 -14.30 -3.48
N ASN A 9 -22.14 -14.39 -4.43
CA ASN A 9 -21.86 -15.61 -5.18
C ASN A 9 -20.65 -16.40 -4.66
N PHE A 10 -19.81 -15.78 -3.81
CA PHE A 10 -18.62 -16.42 -3.25
C PHE A 10 -18.69 -16.43 -1.71
N ASN A 11 -18.63 -17.60 -1.11
CA ASN A 11 -18.63 -17.78 0.36
C ASN A 11 -17.38 -17.14 1.06
N THR A 12 -16.48 -16.50 0.32
CA THR A 12 -15.23 -15.92 0.83
C THR A 12 -15.19 -14.41 0.58
N THR A 13 -16.01 -13.68 1.30
CA THR A 13 -16.15 -12.21 1.18
C THR A 13 -14.90 -11.40 1.54
N ASN A 14 -13.86 -12.04 2.07
CA ASN A 14 -12.65 -11.36 2.54
C ASN A 14 -11.59 -11.11 1.45
N TYR A 15 -11.69 -11.76 0.29
CA TYR A 15 -10.72 -11.61 -0.81
C TYR A 15 -10.85 -10.32 -1.61
N PHE A 16 -12.02 -9.68 -1.58
CA PHE A 16 -12.33 -8.49 -2.39
C PHE A 16 -12.46 -7.23 -1.52
N ARG A 17 -11.50 -7.00 -0.64
CA ARG A 17 -11.44 -5.78 0.17
C ARG A 17 -10.39 -4.84 -0.40
N PRO A 18 -10.61 -3.51 -0.34
CA PRO A 18 -9.55 -2.54 -0.55
C PRO A 18 -8.37 -2.84 0.37
N GLY A 19 -7.18 -2.47 -0.04
CA GLY A 19 -6.01 -2.69 0.77
C GLY A 19 -4.70 -2.32 0.08
N SER A 20 -3.60 -2.63 0.75
CA SER A 20 -2.27 -2.48 0.18
C SER A 20 -1.98 -3.55 -0.87
N GLY A 21 -1.01 -3.28 -1.75
CA GLY A 21 -0.49 -4.30 -2.66
C GLY A 21 0.07 -5.52 -1.94
N ASN A 22 0.34 -6.58 -2.70
CA ASN A 22 0.89 -7.81 -2.14
C ASN A 22 2.24 -7.55 -1.45
N GLY A 23 2.50 -8.23 -0.36
CA GLY A 23 3.70 -8.03 0.45
C GLY A 23 4.13 -9.30 1.18
N GLY A 24 5.13 -9.13 2.04
CA GLY A 24 5.69 -10.18 2.84
C GLY A 24 6.87 -10.90 2.18
N PRO A 25 7.52 -11.82 2.90
CA PRO A 25 8.76 -12.43 2.47
C PRO A 25 8.60 -13.42 1.30
N CYS A 26 7.40 -13.97 1.09
CA CYS A 26 7.17 -15.03 0.11
C CYS A 26 6.72 -14.50 -1.25
N HIS A 27 5.59 -13.79 -1.31
CA HIS A 27 4.98 -13.40 -2.59
C HIS A 27 5.91 -12.63 -3.55
N PRO A 28 6.61 -11.56 -3.14
CA PRO A 28 7.52 -10.85 -4.03
C PRO A 28 8.71 -11.71 -4.44
N ARG A 29 9.29 -12.48 -3.51
CA ARG A 29 10.42 -13.37 -3.79
C ARG A 29 10.05 -14.44 -4.80
N ASP A 30 8.95 -15.13 -4.56
CA ASP A 30 8.52 -16.26 -5.41
C ASP A 30 8.12 -15.77 -6.81
N GLY A 31 7.54 -14.57 -6.91
CA GLY A 31 7.29 -13.91 -8.20
C GLY A 31 8.56 -13.69 -9.00
N VAL A 32 9.63 -13.20 -8.36
CA VAL A 32 10.94 -13.02 -9.01
C VAL A 32 11.56 -14.34 -9.43
N VAL A 33 11.53 -15.35 -8.55
CA VAL A 33 12.09 -16.69 -8.84
C VAL A 33 11.35 -17.36 -9.99
N LEU A 34 10.01 -17.29 -9.99
CA LEU A 34 9.20 -17.88 -11.06
C LEU A 34 9.38 -17.13 -12.39
N THR A 35 9.52 -15.81 -12.37
CA THR A 35 9.87 -15.04 -13.58
C THR A 35 11.21 -15.48 -14.15
N TRP A 36 12.25 -15.58 -13.31
CA TRP A 36 13.55 -16.09 -13.74
C TRP A 36 13.46 -17.51 -14.33
N LEU A 37 12.68 -18.39 -13.70
CA LEU A 37 12.50 -19.75 -14.19
C LEU A 37 11.81 -19.81 -15.55
N THR A 38 10.75 -19.02 -15.77
CA THR A 38 10.06 -18.94 -17.07
C THR A 38 10.98 -18.43 -18.18
N ASP A 39 11.80 -17.43 -17.87
CA ASP A 39 12.79 -16.90 -18.81
C ASP A 39 13.84 -17.96 -19.16
N LYS A 40 14.34 -18.69 -18.15
CA LYS A 40 15.32 -19.77 -18.36
C LYS A 40 14.78 -20.93 -19.18
N LEU A 41 13.51 -21.26 -18.99
CA LEU A 41 12.79 -22.30 -19.75
C LEU A 41 12.28 -21.80 -21.11
N LYS A 42 12.53 -20.53 -21.47
CA LYS A 42 12.04 -19.88 -22.70
C LYS A 42 10.52 -20.01 -22.87
N MET A 43 9.78 -19.90 -21.77
CA MET A 43 8.32 -19.91 -21.81
C MET A 43 7.81 -18.56 -22.34
N GLU A 44 6.84 -18.61 -23.25
CA GLU A 44 6.26 -17.38 -23.85
C GLU A 44 5.32 -16.61 -22.89
N SER A 45 5.00 -17.16 -21.71
CA SER A 45 4.09 -16.53 -20.76
C SER A 45 4.74 -15.34 -20.05
N LYS A 46 4.12 -14.18 -20.18
CA LYS A 46 4.49 -12.95 -19.44
C LYS A 46 3.72 -12.77 -18.13
N LEU A 47 2.90 -13.73 -17.72
CA LEU A 47 2.02 -13.58 -16.56
C LEU A 47 2.80 -13.23 -15.29
N LEU A 48 3.86 -13.98 -14.98
CA LEU A 48 4.64 -13.80 -13.75
C LEU A 48 5.42 -12.49 -13.74
N THR A 49 6.00 -12.12 -14.89
CA THR A 49 6.66 -10.83 -15.08
C THR A 49 5.67 -9.68 -14.86
N ASN A 50 4.47 -9.79 -15.44
CA ASN A 50 3.44 -8.76 -15.31
C ASN A 50 2.92 -8.65 -13.87
N ILE A 51 2.76 -9.74 -13.13
CA ILE A 51 2.36 -9.70 -11.71
C ILE A 51 3.38 -8.90 -10.89
N THR A 52 4.67 -9.13 -11.11
CA THR A 52 5.74 -8.39 -10.42
C THR A 52 5.72 -6.92 -10.84
N GLN A 53 5.55 -6.63 -12.13
CA GLN A 53 5.51 -5.26 -12.65
C GLN A 53 4.31 -4.48 -12.10
N VAL A 54 3.11 -5.08 -12.08
CA VAL A 54 1.90 -4.43 -11.55
C VAL A 54 2.09 -4.01 -10.09
N ARG A 55 2.77 -4.82 -9.27
CA ARG A 55 3.08 -4.45 -7.89
C ARG A 55 3.92 -3.17 -7.81
N GLN A 56 4.94 -3.06 -8.67
CA GLN A 56 5.80 -1.88 -8.75
C GLN A 56 5.03 -0.65 -9.23
N ASP A 57 4.25 -0.82 -10.29
CA ASP A 57 3.45 0.27 -10.90
C ASP A 57 2.41 0.81 -9.91
N GLN A 58 1.73 -0.06 -9.17
CA GLN A 58 0.79 0.34 -8.12
C GLN A 58 1.48 1.12 -7.00
N ALA A 59 2.66 0.66 -6.54
CA ALA A 59 3.41 1.36 -5.50
C ALA A 59 3.90 2.73 -5.97
N LEU A 60 4.38 2.83 -7.21
CA LEU A 60 4.80 4.08 -7.82
C LEU A 60 3.61 5.05 -8.02
N ALA A 61 2.46 4.55 -8.45
CA ALA A 61 1.25 5.37 -8.60
C ALA A 61 0.80 5.94 -7.26
N LEU A 62 0.78 5.13 -6.20
CA LEU A 62 0.47 5.59 -4.85
C LEU A 62 1.51 6.61 -4.37
N ALA A 63 2.80 6.37 -4.56
CA ALA A 63 3.86 7.31 -4.19
C ALA A 63 3.69 8.67 -4.86
N LYS A 64 3.41 8.69 -6.18
CA LYS A 64 3.13 9.93 -6.92
C LYS A 64 1.93 10.68 -6.34
N HIS A 65 0.88 9.98 -5.96
CA HIS A 65 -0.29 10.58 -5.31
C HIS A 65 0.07 11.19 -3.95
N LEU A 66 0.82 10.47 -3.10
CA LEU A 66 1.24 11.01 -1.80
C LEU A 66 2.13 12.25 -1.94
N VAL A 67 3.09 12.23 -2.87
CA VAL A 67 4.02 13.33 -3.10
C VAL A 67 3.30 14.56 -3.68
N SER A 68 2.19 14.38 -4.41
CA SER A 68 1.45 15.51 -5.02
C SER A 68 0.86 16.50 -4.00
N TYR A 69 0.81 16.16 -2.73
CA TYR A 69 0.37 17.08 -1.67
C TYR A 69 1.46 18.04 -1.19
N ASP A 70 2.71 17.86 -1.60
CA ASP A 70 3.86 18.69 -1.22
C ASP A 70 4.05 18.86 0.29
N LEU A 71 3.79 17.81 1.04
CA LEU A 71 3.92 17.73 2.50
C LEU A 71 4.86 16.57 2.88
N PRO A 72 5.47 16.60 4.09
CA PRO A 72 6.13 15.42 4.64
C PRO A 72 5.19 14.23 4.70
N ILE A 73 5.71 13.02 4.50
CA ILE A 73 4.89 11.82 4.44
C ILE A 73 5.19 10.93 5.65
N ILE A 74 4.14 10.54 6.37
CA ILE A 74 4.19 9.55 7.45
C ILE A 74 3.48 8.30 6.97
N ILE A 75 4.15 7.16 7.05
CA ILE A 75 3.57 5.85 6.72
C ILE A 75 3.35 5.08 8.02
N LEU A 76 2.09 4.88 8.39
CA LEU A 76 1.69 4.13 9.57
C LEU A 76 1.49 2.65 9.21
N GLY A 77 2.38 1.80 9.73
CA GLY A 77 2.43 0.37 9.42
C GLY A 77 3.62 0.00 8.53
N LYS A 78 4.83 0.08 9.09
CA LYS A 78 6.09 -0.23 8.37
C LYS A 78 6.23 -1.70 8.02
N SER A 79 5.76 -2.61 8.88
CA SER A 79 5.86 -4.06 8.65
C SER A 79 4.97 -4.51 7.48
N PHE A 80 5.21 -5.70 6.94
CA PHE A 80 4.39 -6.22 5.84
C PHE A 80 2.97 -6.59 6.27
N LYS A 81 2.76 -6.78 7.56
CA LYS A 81 1.48 -7.20 8.15
C LYS A 81 1.36 -6.69 9.57
N GLN A 82 0.15 -6.29 9.96
CA GLN A 82 -0.15 -5.91 11.34
C GLN A 82 0.18 -7.03 12.33
N GLY A 83 0.76 -6.66 13.47
CA GLY A 83 1.07 -7.59 14.57
C GLY A 83 2.33 -8.43 14.39
N VAL A 84 3.14 -8.16 13.37
CA VAL A 84 4.44 -8.79 13.16
C VAL A 84 5.51 -7.73 12.95
N ASP A 85 6.71 -7.96 13.48
CA ASP A 85 7.86 -7.07 13.30
C ASP A 85 8.77 -7.59 12.16
N LEU A 86 8.16 -7.76 10.98
CA LEU A 86 8.87 -8.20 9.78
C LEU A 86 8.64 -7.22 8.64
N THR A 87 9.71 -6.61 8.16
CA THR A 87 9.68 -5.60 7.10
C THR A 87 10.05 -6.12 5.72
N VAL A 88 10.59 -7.34 5.63
CA VAL A 88 10.97 -7.95 4.35
C VAL A 88 9.76 -8.07 3.42
N GLY A 89 9.91 -7.50 2.22
CA GLY A 89 8.84 -7.48 1.23
C GLY A 89 7.65 -6.60 1.60
N SER A 90 7.78 -5.70 2.59
CA SER A 90 6.71 -4.77 2.94
C SER A 90 6.35 -3.85 1.78
N TYR A 91 5.06 -3.77 1.46
CA TYR A 91 4.56 -2.86 0.43
C TYR A 91 4.66 -1.39 0.85
N SER A 92 4.48 -1.09 2.14
CA SER A 92 4.64 0.26 2.67
C SER A 92 6.07 0.78 2.55
N ILE A 93 7.08 -0.10 2.71
CA ILE A 93 8.48 0.26 2.46
C ILE A 93 8.71 0.55 0.98
N LEU A 94 8.20 -0.29 0.08
CA LEU A 94 8.32 -0.06 -1.36
C LEU A 94 7.71 1.30 -1.78
N VAL A 95 6.54 1.64 -1.25
CA VAL A 95 5.92 2.95 -1.47
C VAL A 95 6.79 4.07 -0.94
N GLY A 96 7.34 3.94 0.27
CA GLY A 96 8.24 4.94 0.85
C GLY A 96 9.54 5.12 0.08
N GLU A 97 10.11 4.05 -0.47
CA GLU A 97 11.27 4.12 -1.37
C GLU A 97 10.96 4.95 -2.61
N TYR A 98 9.81 4.71 -3.26
CA TYR A 98 9.39 5.53 -4.40
C TYR A 98 9.11 6.98 -4.00
N CYS A 99 8.50 7.25 -2.84
CA CYS A 99 8.34 8.62 -2.36
C CYS A 99 9.70 9.32 -2.17
N THR A 100 10.68 8.61 -1.60
CA THR A 100 12.05 9.13 -1.41
C THR A 100 12.72 9.41 -2.77
N MET A 101 12.58 8.51 -3.74
CA MET A 101 13.08 8.72 -5.11
C MET A 101 12.44 9.93 -5.79
N LEU A 102 11.21 10.26 -5.45
CA LEU A 102 10.49 11.45 -5.92
C LEU A 102 10.81 12.71 -5.10
N GLY A 103 11.74 12.65 -4.14
CA GLY A 103 12.23 13.77 -3.37
C GLY A 103 11.47 14.06 -2.07
N ALA A 104 10.52 13.22 -1.67
CA ALA A 104 9.75 13.43 -0.45
C ALA A 104 10.51 12.99 0.82
N LYS A 105 10.24 13.69 1.93
CA LYS A 105 10.71 13.29 3.26
C LYS A 105 9.75 12.28 3.85
N ILE A 106 10.26 11.08 4.19
CA ILE A 106 9.47 9.95 4.71
C ILE A 106 9.81 9.66 6.15
N MET A 107 8.77 9.36 6.94
CA MET A 107 8.88 8.80 8.29
C MET A 107 7.96 7.58 8.40
N TYR A 108 8.31 6.65 9.28
CA TYR A 108 7.52 5.45 9.54
C TYR A 108 7.15 5.37 11.02
N ASP A 109 5.88 5.09 11.29
CA ASP A 109 5.37 4.84 12.64
C ASP A 109 5.86 5.88 13.66
N ASP A 110 5.78 7.17 13.27
CA ASP A 110 6.33 8.30 14.01
C ASP A 110 5.30 9.43 14.13
N VAL A 111 5.58 10.39 14.99
CA VAL A 111 4.74 11.56 15.26
C VAL A 111 5.36 12.81 14.62
N LEU A 112 4.55 13.58 13.92
CA LEU A 112 4.94 14.88 13.39
C LEU A 112 3.92 15.92 13.81
N HIS A 113 4.36 16.95 14.57
CA HIS A 113 3.51 18.03 15.08
C HIS A 113 3.23 19.13 14.06
N GLN A 114 3.43 18.86 12.77
CA GLN A 114 3.10 19.74 11.66
C GLN A 114 2.27 18.97 10.63
N PRO A 115 1.52 19.66 9.74
CA PRO A 115 0.74 19.01 8.70
C PRO A 115 1.60 18.03 7.86
N ALA A 116 1.04 16.88 7.59
CA ALA A 116 1.69 15.79 6.83
C ALA A 116 0.68 15.01 6.01
N VAL A 117 1.15 14.27 5.01
CA VAL A 117 0.37 13.20 4.41
C VAL A 117 0.57 11.95 5.23
N VAL A 118 -0.50 11.39 5.76
CA VAL A 118 -0.48 10.20 6.61
C VAL A 118 -1.06 9.03 5.85
N LEU A 119 -0.22 8.10 5.41
CA LEU A 119 -0.63 6.86 4.76
C LEU A 119 -0.96 5.81 5.81
N LEU A 120 -2.20 5.38 5.89
CA LEU A 120 -2.61 4.25 6.72
C LEU A 120 -2.37 2.93 5.97
N ALA A 121 -1.18 2.36 6.15
CA ALA A 121 -0.75 1.17 5.43
C ALA A 121 -1.24 -0.15 6.04
N HIS A 122 -1.66 -0.15 7.29
CA HIS A 122 -2.31 -1.30 7.95
C HIS A 122 -3.80 -1.06 8.19
N PRO A 123 -4.65 -2.10 8.19
CA PRO A 123 -6.10 -1.98 8.46
C PRO A 123 -6.38 -1.78 9.96
N ASN A 124 -5.81 -0.72 10.55
CA ASN A 124 -5.90 -0.46 11.97
C ASN A 124 -6.10 1.04 12.27
N ARG A 125 -7.33 1.44 12.54
CA ARG A 125 -7.69 2.83 12.90
C ARG A 125 -6.97 3.33 14.16
N LYS A 126 -6.64 2.46 15.12
CA LYS A 126 -5.94 2.81 16.36
C LYS A 126 -4.53 3.38 16.12
N LEU A 127 -3.96 3.19 14.92
CA LEU A 127 -2.71 3.85 14.57
C LEU A 127 -2.87 5.38 14.52
N LEU A 128 -4.01 5.90 14.07
CA LEU A 128 -4.29 7.34 14.08
C LEU A 128 -4.46 7.87 15.50
N GLU A 129 -5.09 7.11 16.39
CA GLU A 129 -5.22 7.46 17.80
C GLU A 129 -3.85 7.46 18.51
N LYS A 130 -2.97 6.51 18.17
CA LYS A 130 -1.64 6.38 18.75
C LYS A 130 -0.67 7.49 18.31
N TYR A 131 -0.73 7.87 17.02
CA TYR A 131 0.24 8.79 16.43
C TYR A 131 -0.30 10.22 16.27
N GLU A 132 -1.58 10.46 16.53
CA GLU A 132 -2.24 11.75 16.63
C GLU A 132 -1.77 12.77 15.56
N PRO A 133 -2.07 12.52 14.25
CA PRO A 133 -1.65 13.43 13.19
C PRO A 133 -2.14 14.86 13.44
N ALA A 134 -1.35 15.86 13.05
CA ALA A 134 -1.75 17.27 13.14
C ALA A 134 -3.07 17.51 12.39
N GLU A 135 -3.87 18.50 12.84
CA GLU A 135 -5.25 18.75 12.39
C GLU A 135 -5.37 18.93 10.87
N ASP A 136 -4.42 19.63 10.26
CA ASP A 136 -4.40 19.88 8.80
C ASP A 136 -3.72 18.78 7.99
N SER A 137 -3.49 17.60 8.56
CA SER A 137 -2.89 16.46 7.86
C SER A 137 -3.86 15.79 6.88
N VAL A 138 -3.35 15.33 5.76
CA VAL A 138 -4.11 14.57 4.77
C VAL A 138 -4.01 13.08 5.09
N ILE A 139 -5.10 12.46 5.51
CA ILE A 139 -5.15 11.01 5.76
C ILE A 139 -5.45 10.27 4.46
N VAL A 140 -4.59 9.34 4.08
CA VAL A 140 -4.80 8.44 2.94
C VAL A 140 -5.06 7.01 3.46
N ASP A 141 -6.26 6.52 3.21
CA ASP A 141 -6.74 5.22 3.71
C ASP A 141 -6.75 4.20 2.57
N LEU A 142 -5.87 3.20 2.65
CA LEU A 142 -5.82 2.10 1.67
C LEU A 142 -6.95 1.08 1.85
N TRP A 143 -7.60 1.08 3.01
CA TRP A 143 -8.46 -0.03 3.45
C TRP A 143 -9.94 0.32 3.47
N ASN A 144 -10.28 1.59 3.20
CA ASN A 144 -11.64 2.11 3.31
C ASN A 144 -12.26 1.81 4.69
N LEU A 145 -11.58 2.21 5.75
CA LEU A 145 -12.00 1.97 7.14
C LEU A 145 -13.09 2.92 7.63
N GLY A 146 -13.60 3.80 6.77
CA GLY A 146 -14.61 4.79 7.13
C GLY A 146 -14.08 5.87 8.08
N ILE A 147 -12.83 6.30 7.87
CA ILE A 147 -12.23 7.41 8.62
C ILE A 147 -12.79 8.72 8.07
N PRO A 148 -13.36 9.59 8.94
CA PRO A 148 -13.87 10.89 8.51
C PRO A 148 -12.79 11.70 7.77
N ASN A 149 -13.17 12.32 6.65
CA ASN A 149 -12.31 13.18 5.81
C ASN A 149 -11.07 12.50 5.21
N ALA A 150 -10.87 11.18 5.40
CA ALA A 150 -9.78 10.46 4.75
C ALA A 150 -10.03 10.32 3.24
N LYS A 151 -8.94 10.38 2.48
CA LYS A 151 -8.92 10.07 1.06
C LYS A 151 -8.75 8.56 0.89
N VAL A 152 -9.77 7.89 0.35
CA VAL A 152 -9.69 6.45 0.10
C VAL A 152 -8.96 6.21 -1.22
N TRP A 153 -7.85 5.50 -1.18
CA TRP A 153 -7.07 5.16 -2.37
C TRP A 153 -7.84 4.22 -3.30
N GLY A 154 -7.86 4.52 -4.58
CA GLY A 154 -8.61 3.75 -5.58
C GLY A 154 -10.07 4.18 -5.74
N ASN A 155 -10.56 5.09 -4.94
CA ASN A 155 -11.93 5.62 -5.04
C ASN A 155 -11.99 6.93 -5.86
N ASN A 156 -11.10 7.05 -6.85
CA ASN A 156 -11.07 8.22 -7.77
C ASN A 156 -12.17 8.12 -8.82
N ALA A 157 -13.37 7.77 -8.41
CA ALA A 157 -14.56 7.95 -9.23
C ALA A 157 -15.11 9.35 -8.97
N THR A 158 -14.57 10.34 -9.67
CA THR A 158 -15.27 11.56 -10.02
C THR A 158 -15.42 11.61 -11.51
#